data_7986a8a6e4824a1d1715a91de2fb6a51
#
_entry.id   7986a8a6e4824a1d1715a91de2fb6a51
#
_cell.length_a   1.000
_cell.length_b   1.000
_cell.length_c   1.000
_cell.angle_alpha   90.00
_cell.angle_beta   90.00
_cell.angle_gamma   90.00
#
_symmetry.space_group_name_H-M   'P 1'
#
loop_
_entity.id
_entity.type
_entity.pdbx_description
1 polymer ?
#
loop_
_entity_poly.entity_id
_entity_poly.type
_entity_poly.pdbx_seq_one_letter_code
_entity_poly.pdbx_strand_id
1 'polypeptide(L)'
;MTITSFSFPTAIKFGVGARKLVADHLLDQGCKRPLIMTDKALGALPVLAEFRSLLSGLDVAVYSGVFGNPTCSQVMDGAAAFKAHNADCVIGFGGGAALDVAKIVGVSATHEGDILEYVWDYPQVRPITNALP
;
A
#
# COMPACT_ATOMS: atom_id res chain seq x y z
N MET A 1 -4.92 30.08 24.90
CA MET A 1 -5.46 28.85 24.32
C MET A 1 -4.83 28.68 22.97
N THR A 2 -4.18 27.54 22.73
CA THR A 2 -3.54 27.24 21.43
C THR A 2 -4.55 26.54 20.54
N ILE A 3 -4.77 27.04 19.33
CA ILE A 3 -5.62 26.39 18.34
C ILE A 3 -4.73 25.46 17.54
N THR A 4 -5.09 24.16 17.51
CA THR A 4 -4.41 23.16 16.70
C THR A 4 -5.27 22.84 15.47
N SER A 5 -4.66 22.93 14.30
CA SER A 5 -5.31 22.59 13.03
C SER A 5 -4.91 21.19 12.59
N PHE A 6 -5.89 20.39 12.19
CA PHE A 6 -5.68 19.07 11.60
C PHE A 6 -6.14 19.09 10.14
N SER A 7 -5.38 18.44 9.26
CA SER A 7 -5.74 18.29 7.85
C SER A 7 -5.64 16.82 7.48
N PHE A 8 -6.64 16.34 6.74
CA PHE A 8 -6.66 14.97 6.17
C PHE A 8 -6.66 15.10 4.65
N PRO A 9 -5.48 15.18 4.03
CA PRO A 9 -5.38 15.40 2.58
C PRO A 9 -5.80 14.19 1.74
N THR A 10 -5.96 13.02 2.36
CA THR A 10 -6.33 11.79 1.66
C THR A 10 -7.78 11.85 1.17
N ALA A 11 -7.98 11.65 -0.15
CA ALA A 11 -9.32 11.55 -0.72
C ALA A 11 -9.97 10.23 -0.32
N ILE A 12 -11.19 10.31 0.22
CA ILE A 12 -11.97 9.14 0.63
C ILE A 12 -13.16 9.00 -0.34
N LYS A 13 -13.31 7.82 -0.93
CA LYS A 13 -14.49 7.41 -1.71
C LYS A 13 -15.25 6.36 -0.91
N PHE A 14 -16.37 6.73 -0.36
CA PHE A 14 -17.19 5.88 0.48
C PHE A 14 -18.54 5.56 -0.17
N GLY A 15 -18.92 4.28 -0.16
CA GLY A 15 -20.21 3.82 -0.66
C GLY A 15 -20.16 2.44 -1.30
N VAL A 16 -21.32 1.87 -1.52
CA VAL A 16 -21.45 0.57 -2.21
C VAL A 16 -20.87 0.68 -3.61
N GLY A 17 -19.93 -0.21 -3.93
CA GLY A 17 -19.28 -0.23 -5.24
C GLY A 17 -18.13 0.75 -5.42
N ALA A 18 -17.72 1.52 -4.41
CA ALA A 18 -16.59 2.45 -4.50
C ALA A 18 -15.29 1.78 -4.97
N ARG A 19 -15.10 0.48 -4.65
CA ARG A 19 -13.93 -0.31 -5.11
C ARG A 19 -13.80 -0.39 -6.64
N LYS A 20 -14.88 -0.16 -7.39
CA LYS A 20 -14.85 -0.15 -8.87
C LYS A 20 -14.09 1.04 -9.45
N LEU A 21 -13.88 2.10 -8.65
CA LEU A 21 -13.17 3.30 -9.07
C LEU A 21 -11.65 3.14 -9.07
N VAL A 22 -11.13 2.06 -8.50
CA VAL A 22 -9.69 1.88 -8.28
C VAL A 22 -8.94 1.77 -9.61
N ALA A 23 -9.45 1.01 -10.59
CA ALA A 23 -8.78 0.84 -11.87
C ALA A 23 -8.60 2.18 -12.59
N ASP A 24 -9.66 2.96 -12.71
CA ASP A 24 -9.62 4.28 -13.37
C ASP A 24 -8.67 5.22 -12.63
N HIS A 25 -8.72 5.21 -11.28
CA HIS A 25 -7.81 6.03 -10.47
C HIS A 25 -6.34 5.68 -10.72
N LEU A 26 -6.00 4.39 -10.77
CA LEU A 26 -4.63 3.94 -11.05
C LEU A 26 -4.16 4.34 -12.45
N LEU A 27 -5.02 4.18 -13.44
CA LEU A 27 -4.72 4.58 -14.82
C LEU A 27 -4.51 6.10 -14.93
N ASP A 28 -5.33 6.90 -14.26
CA ASP A 28 -5.17 8.35 -14.19
C ASP A 28 -3.84 8.78 -13.53
N GLN A 29 -3.33 7.96 -12.60
CA GLN A 29 -2.01 8.15 -11.99
C GLN A 29 -0.86 7.59 -12.85
N GLY A 30 -1.16 6.98 -13.99
CA GLY A 30 -0.16 6.37 -14.87
C GLY A 30 0.33 4.99 -14.42
N CYS A 31 -0.32 4.38 -13.43
CA CYS A 31 0.04 3.07 -12.90
C CYS A 31 -0.42 1.96 -13.82
N LYS A 32 0.43 0.94 -14.00
CA LYS A 32 0.16 -0.22 -14.86
C LYS A 32 0.41 -1.56 -14.18
N ARG A 33 1.21 -1.57 -13.15
CA ARG A 33 1.70 -2.79 -12.48
C ARG A 33 1.50 -2.71 -10.96
N PRO A 34 0.25 -2.69 -10.47
CA PRO A 34 -0.02 -2.60 -9.04
C PRO A 34 0.37 -3.88 -8.30
N LEU A 35 0.91 -3.72 -7.09
CA LEU A 35 1.00 -4.78 -6.10
C LEU A 35 -0.13 -4.63 -5.08
N ILE A 36 -0.98 -5.63 -4.97
CA ILE A 36 -1.97 -5.71 -3.90
C ILE A 36 -1.30 -6.29 -2.65
N MET A 37 -1.35 -5.53 -1.56
CA MET A 37 -0.92 -5.95 -0.23
C MET A 37 -2.15 -6.34 0.58
N THR A 38 -2.21 -7.57 1.04
CA THR A 38 -3.36 -8.07 1.81
C THR A 38 -2.92 -9.01 2.92
N ASP A 39 -3.82 -9.31 3.83
CA ASP A 39 -3.56 -10.30 4.85
C ASP A 39 -3.76 -11.73 4.33
N LYS A 40 -3.21 -12.67 5.09
CA LYS A 40 -3.21 -14.09 4.72
C LYS A 40 -4.63 -14.67 4.60
N ALA A 41 -5.55 -14.23 5.44
CA ALA A 41 -6.93 -14.72 5.42
C ALA A 41 -7.68 -14.19 4.19
N LEU A 42 -7.63 -12.88 3.94
CA LEU A 42 -8.25 -12.28 2.75
C LEU A 42 -7.65 -12.79 1.44
N GLY A 43 -6.35 -13.09 1.45
CA GLY A 43 -5.66 -13.67 0.29
C GLY A 43 -6.26 -14.97 -0.21
N ALA A 44 -6.92 -15.72 0.67
CA ALA A 44 -7.56 -17.00 0.37
C ALA A 44 -9.07 -16.88 0.04
N LEU A 45 -9.66 -15.69 0.19
CA LEU A 45 -11.11 -15.50 0.02
C LEU A 45 -11.49 -15.05 -1.40
N PRO A 46 -12.69 -15.42 -1.87
CA PRO A 46 -13.19 -15.01 -3.19
C PRO A 46 -13.24 -13.51 -3.42
N VAL A 47 -13.41 -12.71 -2.37
CA VAL A 47 -13.48 -11.25 -2.44
C VAL A 47 -12.21 -10.63 -3.06
N LEU A 48 -11.05 -11.22 -2.86
CA LEU A 48 -9.81 -10.78 -3.50
C LEU A 48 -9.84 -11.07 -5.01
N ALA A 49 -10.30 -12.24 -5.42
CA ALA A 49 -10.43 -12.58 -6.84
C ALA A 49 -11.45 -11.67 -7.54
N GLU A 50 -12.57 -11.38 -6.88
CA GLU A 50 -13.55 -10.40 -7.37
C GLU A 50 -12.93 -9.01 -7.53
N PHE A 51 -12.17 -8.55 -6.54
CA PHE A 51 -11.49 -7.26 -6.62
C PHE A 51 -10.47 -7.22 -7.76
N ARG A 52 -9.65 -8.27 -7.92
CA ARG A 52 -8.70 -8.37 -9.03
C ARG A 52 -9.38 -8.31 -10.39
N SER A 53 -10.58 -8.88 -10.53
CA SER A 53 -11.32 -8.82 -11.79
C SER A 53 -11.73 -7.40 -12.19
N LEU A 54 -11.82 -6.47 -11.22
CA LEU A 54 -12.08 -5.05 -11.48
C LEU A 54 -10.85 -4.31 -12.00
N LEU A 55 -9.65 -4.90 -11.88
CA LEU A 55 -8.38 -4.33 -12.31
C LEU A 55 -7.95 -4.86 -13.69
N SER A 56 -8.90 -5.25 -14.52
CA SER A 56 -8.65 -5.74 -15.87
C SER A 56 -7.88 -4.70 -16.70
N GLY A 57 -6.86 -5.14 -17.43
CA GLY A 57 -5.97 -4.26 -18.18
C GLY A 57 -4.74 -3.79 -17.41
N LEU A 58 -4.63 -4.11 -16.11
CA LEU A 58 -3.44 -3.90 -15.29
C LEU A 58 -2.72 -5.23 -15.05
N ASP A 59 -1.39 -5.18 -14.94
CA ASP A 59 -0.56 -6.34 -14.59
C ASP A 59 -0.44 -6.45 -13.06
N VAL A 60 -1.34 -7.19 -12.43
CA VAL A 60 -1.57 -7.22 -10.99
C VAL A 60 -0.83 -8.38 -10.32
N ALA A 61 0.03 -8.08 -9.35
CA ALA A 61 0.54 -9.06 -8.40
C ALA A 61 -0.12 -8.93 -7.03
N VAL A 62 -0.01 -9.97 -6.22
CA VAL A 62 -0.55 -10.02 -4.86
C VAL A 62 0.52 -10.50 -3.90
N TYR A 63 0.69 -9.78 -2.81
CA TYR A 63 1.38 -10.22 -1.61
C TYR A 63 0.37 -10.41 -0.48
N SER A 64 0.21 -11.62 0.00
CA SER A 64 -0.76 -11.99 1.06
C SER A 64 -0.10 -12.45 2.35
N GLY A 65 1.09 -11.91 2.63
CA GLY A 65 1.88 -12.29 3.80
C GLY A 65 1.62 -11.46 5.05
N VAL A 66 0.72 -10.49 5.01
CA VAL A 66 0.39 -9.70 6.20
C VAL A 66 -0.36 -10.56 7.21
N PHE A 67 0.10 -10.52 8.45
CA PHE A 67 -0.40 -11.37 9.53
C PHE A 67 -0.25 -10.67 10.88
N GLY A 68 -1.33 -10.62 11.65
CA GLY A 68 -1.35 -9.95 12.94
C GLY A 68 -1.01 -8.45 12.83
N ASN A 69 -0.26 -7.93 13.80
CA ASN A 69 0.23 -6.56 13.75
C ASN A 69 1.33 -6.40 12.70
N PRO A 70 1.45 -5.22 12.07
CA PRO A 70 2.53 -4.92 11.13
C PRO A 70 3.91 -5.12 11.74
N THR A 71 4.81 -5.76 10.99
CA THR A 71 6.22 -5.96 11.38
C THR A 71 7.17 -5.52 10.28
N CYS A 72 8.41 -5.19 10.64
CA CYS A 72 9.44 -4.85 9.66
C CYS A 72 9.69 -5.99 8.66
N SER A 73 9.62 -7.26 9.10
CA SER A 73 9.78 -8.39 8.18
C SER A 73 8.69 -8.45 7.13
N GLN A 74 7.44 -8.18 7.48
CA GLN A 74 6.33 -8.11 6.51
C GLN A 74 6.53 -6.98 5.50
N VAL A 75 7.06 -5.84 5.95
CA VAL A 75 7.39 -4.72 5.06
C VAL A 75 8.52 -5.12 4.10
N MET A 76 9.58 -5.74 4.60
CA MET A 76 10.71 -6.18 3.77
C MET A 76 10.29 -7.23 2.73
N ASP A 77 9.49 -8.19 3.13
CA ASP A 77 8.95 -9.21 2.22
C ASP A 77 8.02 -8.59 1.17
N GLY A 78 7.17 -7.65 1.58
CA GLY A 78 6.32 -6.89 0.68
C GLY A 78 7.10 -6.03 -0.30
N ALA A 79 8.17 -5.38 0.15
CA ALA A 79 9.08 -4.61 -0.71
C ALA A 79 9.84 -5.51 -1.70
N ALA A 80 10.22 -6.72 -1.28
CA ALA A 80 10.82 -7.71 -2.19
C ALA A 80 9.81 -8.16 -3.26
N ALA A 81 8.56 -8.42 -2.89
CA ALA A 81 7.49 -8.73 -3.84
C ALA A 81 7.22 -7.57 -4.81
N PHE A 82 7.24 -6.33 -4.32
CA PHE A 82 7.12 -5.13 -5.15
C PHE A 82 8.21 -5.07 -6.23
N LYS A 83 9.46 -5.24 -5.83
CA LYS A 83 10.61 -5.24 -6.74
C LYS A 83 10.57 -6.40 -7.73
N ALA A 84 10.23 -7.61 -7.28
CA ALA A 84 10.14 -8.79 -8.14
C ALA A 84 9.08 -8.65 -9.24
N HIS A 85 7.98 -7.96 -8.94
CA HIS A 85 6.93 -7.67 -9.92
C HIS A 85 7.25 -6.47 -10.82
N ASN A 86 8.28 -5.69 -10.52
CA ASN A 86 8.48 -4.35 -11.08
C ASN A 86 7.23 -3.49 -10.92
N ALA A 87 6.64 -3.52 -9.74
CA ALA A 87 5.44 -2.76 -9.45
C ALA A 87 5.70 -1.25 -9.51
N ASP A 88 4.69 -0.49 -9.85
CA ASP A 88 4.73 0.98 -9.95
C ASP A 88 3.77 1.67 -8.98
N CYS A 89 2.95 0.90 -8.31
CA CYS A 89 2.06 1.38 -7.24
C CYS A 89 1.66 0.26 -6.28
N VAL A 90 1.09 0.63 -5.15
CA VAL A 90 0.66 -0.31 -4.11
C VAL A 90 -0.82 -0.11 -3.79
N ILE A 91 -1.55 -1.19 -3.68
CA ILE A 91 -2.95 -1.21 -3.22
C ILE A 91 -3.00 -1.94 -1.88
N GLY A 92 -3.31 -1.24 -0.80
CA GLY A 92 -3.66 -1.90 0.46
C GLY A 92 -5.09 -2.42 0.40
N PHE A 93 -5.27 -3.74 0.57
CA PHE A 93 -6.58 -4.39 0.52
C PHE A 93 -6.82 -5.19 1.80
N GLY A 94 -7.66 -4.68 2.69
CA GLY A 94 -7.97 -5.32 3.95
C GLY A 94 -8.17 -4.36 5.11
N GLY A 95 -7.91 -4.83 6.31
CA GLY A 95 -7.96 -4.03 7.52
C GLY A 95 -6.73 -3.15 7.73
N GLY A 96 -6.64 -2.52 8.90
CA GLY A 96 -5.57 -1.57 9.24
C GLY A 96 -4.17 -2.12 9.03
N ALA A 97 -3.91 -3.37 9.41
CA ALA A 97 -2.59 -3.98 9.24
C ALA A 97 -2.15 -4.05 7.77
N ALA A 98 -3.04 -4.47 6.86
CA ALA A 98 -2.74 -4.51 5.43
C ALA A 98 -2.49 -3.12 4.86
N LEU A 99 -3.29 -2.13 5.28
CA LEU A 99 -3.14 -0.74 4.85
C LEU A 99 -1.83 -0.13 5.36
N ASP A 100 -1.46 -0.38 6.62
CA ASP A 100 -0.25 0.17 7.21
C ASP A 100 1.01 -0.46 6.59
N VAL A 101 1.04 -1.78 6.39
CA VAL A 101 2.15 -2.44 5.68
C VAL A 101 2.27 -1.90 4.25
N ALA A 102 1.15 -1.72 3.54
CA ALA A 102 1.16 -1.18 2.17
C ALA A 102 1.79 0.22 2.09
N LYS A 103 1.43 1.12 3.01
CA LYS A 103 2.04 2.47 3.08
C LYS A 103 3.55 2.41 3.25
N ILE A 104 4.02 1.57 4.17
CA ILE A 104 5.45 1.48 4.47
C ILE A 104 6.20 0.74 3.36
N VAL A 105 5.59 -0.24 2.69
CA VAL A 105 6.16 -0.85 1.47
C VAL A 105 6.36 0.20 0.39
N GLY A 106 5.41 1.12 0.21
CA GLY A 106 5.55 2.23 -0.74
C GLY A 106 6.75 3.12 -0.44
N VAL A 107 7.08 3.34 0.83
CA VAL A 107 8.31 4.05 1.24
C VAL A 107 9.55 3.18 1.02
N SER A 108 9.56 1.96 1.56
CA SER A 108 10.72 1.05 1.49
C SER A 108 11.13 0.70 0.06
N ALA A 109 10.19 0.64 -0.87
CA ALA A 109 10.46 0.31 -2.27
C ALA A 109 11.14 1.45 -3.04
N THR A 110 10.99 2.69 -2.61
CA THR A 110 11.47 3.89 -3.32
C THR A 110 12.56 4.66 -2.58
N HIS A 111 12.85 4.29 -1.35
CA HIS A 111 13.84 4.96 -0.52
C HIS A 111 14.96 4.00 -0.13
N GLU A 112 16.14 4.55 0.08
CA GLU A 112 17.33 3.80 0.50
C GLU A 112 17.41 3.67 2.03
N GLY A 113 18.16 2.66 2.49
CA GLY A 113 18.43 2.44 3.90
C GLY A 113 17.41 1.55 4.60
N ASP A 114 17.54 1.46 5.91
CA ASP A 114 16.61 0.72 6.75
C ASP A 114 15.31 1.51 6.94
N ILE A 115 14.18 0.83 6.89
CA ILE A 115 12.87 1.48 7.10
C ILE A 115 12.77 2.14 8.48
N LEU A 116 13.48 1.64 9.47
CA LEU A 116 13.54 2.24 10.81
C LEU A 116 14.19 3.63 10.82
N GLU A 117 15.00 3.98 9.82
CA GLU A 117 15.57 5.33 9.71
C GLU A 117 14.50 6.41 9.35
N TYR A 118 13.30 5.99 9.00
CA TYR A 118 12.16 6.87 8.68
C TYR A 118 11.18 7.03 9.83
N VAL A 119 11.45 6.38 10.97
CA VAL A 119 10.61 6.48 12.19
C VAL A 119 10.87 7.81 12.89
N TRP A 120 9.82 8.46 13.34
CA TRP A 120 9.86 9.82 13.89
C TRP A 120 10.79 10.00 15.12
N ASP A 121 11.06 8.95 15.87
CA ASP A 121 11.96 8.95 17.05
C ASP A 121 13.38 8.47 16.74
N TYR A 122 13.69 8.22 15.46
CA TYR A 122 15.05 7.88 15.04
C TYR A 122 15.97 9.10 15.21
N PRO A 123 17.23 8.93 15.69
CA PRO A 123 18.13 10.07 16.00
C PRO A 123 18.35 11.04 14.83
N GLN A 124 18.31 10.54 13.61
CA GLN A 124 18.43 11.33 12.37
C GLN A 124 17.39 10.84 11.36
N VAL A 125 16.13 11.23 11.56
CA VAL A 125 15.01 10.83 10.71
C VAL A 125 15.26 11.23 9.25
N ARG A 126 15.18 10.25 8.35
CA ARG A 126 15.24 10.52 6.91
C ARG A 126 13.92 11.09 6.39
N PRO A 127 13.96 12.06 5.47
CA PRO A 127 12.75 12.57 4.85
C PRO A 127 12.15 11.57 3.85
N ILE A 128 10.84 11.50 3.82
CA ILE A 128 10.11 10.78 2.77
C ILE A 128 9.91 11.73 1.60
N THR A 129 10.58 11.48 0.48
CA THR A 129 10.67 12.41 -0.66
C THR A 129 10.08 11.89 -1.95
N ASN A 130 9.90 10.58 -2.08
CA ASN A 130 9.47 9.93 -3.32
C ASN A 130 8.40 8.87 -3.01
N ALA A 131 7.22 9.34 -2.61
CA ALA A 131 6.09 8.46 -2.34
C ALA A 131 5.49 7.89 -3.64
N LEU A 132 5.11 6.63 -3.60
CA LEU A 132 4.34 5.97 -4.66
C LEU A 132 2.86 6.33 -4.58
N PRO A 133 2.15 6.30 -5.73
CA PRO A 133 0.70 6.28 -5.74
C PRO A 133 0.11 5.07 -5.00
#